data_fcffa36daf65eb20ede5cde6b2a6424c
#
_entry.id   fcffa36daf65eb20ede5cde6b2a6424c
#
_cell.length_a   1.000
_cell.length_b   1.000
_cell.length_c   1.000
_cell.angle_alpha   90.00
_cell.angle_beta   90.00
_cell.angle_gamma   90.00
#
_symmetry.space_group_name_H-M   'P 1'
#
loop_
_entity.id
_entity.type
_entity.pdbx_description
1 polymer ?
#
loop_
_entity_poly.entity_id
_entity_poly.type
_entity_poly.pdbx_seq_one_letter_code
_entity_poly.pdbx_strand_id
1 'polypeptide(L)'
;MAATEGAHARRGVPASSGATLHGAERDGGVVTGLRTALGSLSFAAPLHPILVHFTIALTSASLLFELLGRTLAVRELSVTAWWTLALGAAATVLTLATGVASRRALDMGEGTARSYLRLHMALGPTFFGMLVATAIWRGLLWRAAEVPGWWYLIVLGATSGIMAIQGYAGGELVYRWGAEVEARARGLRQLRAHDPPPRGHPAARQRTEGAAR
;
A
#
# COMPACT_ATOMS: atom_id res chain seq x y z
N MET A 1 66.34 40.98 50.68
CA MET A 1 65.53 40.76 51.84
C MET A 1 64.22 40.19 51.37
N ALA A 2 64.01 38.86 51.38
CA ALA A 2 63.30 38.08 52.37
C ALA A 2 61.82 38.54 52.45
N ALA A 3 60.81 37.74 52.34
CA ALA A 3 60.48 36.36 52.61
C ALA A 3 59.18 35.99 51.86
N THR A 4 58.99 34.82 51.28
CA THR A 4 58.37 33.56 51.69
C THR A 4 57.01 33.61 52.35
N GLU A 5 56.18 32.64 51.95
CA GLU A 5 54.99 32.05 52.54
C GLU A 5 53.74 32.30 51.75
N GLY A 6 52.90 31.34 51.41
CA GLY A 6 52.83 29.92 51.77
C GLY A 6 51.56 29.36 51.08
N ALA A 7 51.64 28.18 50.58
CA ALA A 7 50.61 27.43 49.93
C ALA A 7 49.49 27.00 50.90
N HIS A 8 48.25 27.04 50.39
CA HIS A 8 47.22 26.10 50.85
C HIS A 8 46.35 25.64 49.68
N ALA A 9 46.64 24.46 49.22
CA ALA A 9 45.79 23.69 48.28
C ALA A 9 44.48 23.32 48.98
N ARG A 10 43.35 23.74 48.41
CA ARG A 10 42.04 23.18 48.70
C ARG A 10 41.67 22.26 47.56
N ARG A 11 41.66 20.95 47.84
CA ARG A 11 41.11 19.93 46.99
C ARG A 11 39.59 20.10 46.93
N GLY A 12 39.08 20.55 45.81
CA GLY A 12 37.65 20.50 45.49
C GLY A 12 37.29 19.08 45.05
N VAL A 13 36.33 18.48 45.73
CA VAL A 13 35.68 17.20 45.39
C VAL A 13 34.87 17.41 44.11
N PRO A 14 34.99 16.56 43.07
CA PRO A 14 34.11 16.68 41.93
C PRO A 14 32.72 16.15 42.30
N ALA A 15 31.72 17.02 42.17
CA ALA A 15 30.32 16.68 42.30
C ALA A 15 29.92 15.73 41.18
N SER A 16 29.41 14.57 41.52
CA SER A 16 28.79 13.59 40.68
C SER A 16 27.48 14.17 40.10
N SER A 17 27.47 14.61 38.85
CA SER A 17 26.26 14.88 38.07
C SER A 17 26.38 14.24 36.71
N GLY A 18 26.23 12.93 36.64
CA GLY A 18 26.36 12.14 35.42
C GLY A 18 25.27 11.09 35.23
N ALA A 19 24.07 11.26 35.83
CA ALA A 19 23.06 10.20 35.80
C ALA A 19 21.75 10.55 35.07
N THR A 20 21.60 11.74 34.52
CA THR A 20 20.28 12.17 33.92
C THR A 20 20.26 12.39 32.43
N LEU A 21 21.37 12.24 31.69
CA LEU A 21 21.37 12.45 30.23
C LEU A 21 21.26 11.17 29.38
N HIS A 22 21.39 9.97 29.98
CA HIS A 22 21.29 8.71 29.20
C HIS A 22 19.87 8.19 28.99
N GLY A 23 18.86 8.72 29.67
CA GLY A 23 17.45 8.34 29.50
C GLY A 23 16.82 9.02 28.26
N ALA A 24 17.10 10.29 28.04
CA ALA A 24 16.47 11.08 27.01
C ALA A 24 16.94 10.72 25.57
N GLU A 25 18.20 10.30 25.40
CA GLU A 25 18.70 9.86 24.09
C GLU A 25 18.16 8.50 23.66
N ARG A 26 17.87 7.61 24.60
CA ARG A 26 17.28 6.29 24.29
C ARG A 26 15.82 6.41 23.86
N ASP A 27 15.04 7.27 24.49
CA ASP A 27 13.63 7.48 24.13
C ASP A 27 13.50 8.19 22.78
N GLY A 28 14.36 9.15 22.46
CA GLY A 28 14.40 9.78 21.14
C GLY A 28 14.73 8.81 20.02
N GLY A 29 15.63 7.85 20.27
CA GLY A 29 16.01 6.80 19.32
C GLY A 29 14.88 5.81 19.05
N VAL A 30 14.13 5.40 20.08
CA VAL A 30 12.97 4.50 19.93
C VAL A 30 11.83 5.16 19.19
N VAL A 31 11.49 6.41 19.51
CA VAL A 31 10.42 7.15 18.83
C VAL A 31 10.78 7.44 17.37
N THR A 32 12.05 7.78 17.09
CA THR A 32 12.53 7.98 15.72
C THR A 32 12.55 6.66 14.95
N GLY A 33 13.00 5.57 15.56
CA GLY A 33 12.97 4.24 14.99
C GLY A 33 11.54 3.77 14.71
N LEU A 34 10.60 4.03 15.61
CA LEU A 34 9.18 3.70 15.42
C LEU A 34 8.55 4.54 14.29
N ARG A 35 8.85 5.84 14.22
CA ARG A 35 8.39 6.71 13.11
C ARG A 35 8.97 6.28 11.77
N THR A 36 10.23 5.89 11.73
CA THR A 36 10.88 5.37 10.52
C THR A 36 10.31 4.00 10.15
N ALA A 37 10.07 3.10 11.10
CA ALA A 37 9.44 1.82 10.87
C ALA A 37 7.97 1.95 10.43
N LEU A 38 7.20 2.85 11.05
CA LEU A 38 5.82 3.16 10.65
C LEU A 38 5.76 3.89 9.30
N GLY A 39 6.72 4.74 8.99
CA GLY A 39 6.84 5.40 7.69
C GLY A 39 7.32 4.46 6.57
N SER A 40 8.09 3.41 6.90
CA SER A 40 8.52 2.37 5.96
C SER A 40 7.48 1.27 5.77
N LEU A 41 6.54 1.10 6.69
CA LEU A 41 5.34 0.31 6.51
C LEU A 41 4.38 1.13 5.64
N SER A 42 4.65 1.17 4.33
CA SER A 42 3.68 1.62 3.35
C SER A 42 2.51 0.63 3.37
N PHE A 43 1.57 0.82 4.31
CA PHE A 43 0.34 0.03 4.39
C PHE A 43 -0.48 0.12 3.09
N ALA A 44 -0.25 1.15 2.31
CA ALA A 44 -0.95 1.35 1.04
C ALA A 44 -0.58 0.30 -0.02
N ALA A 45 0.68 -0.14 -0.08
CA ALA A 45 1.13 -1.11 -1.08
C ALA A 45 0.46 -2.49 -0.95
N PRO A 46 0.38 -3.13 0.24
CA PRO A 46 -0.34 -4.41 0.36
C PRO A 46 -1.87 -4.25 0.32
N LEU A 47 -2.41 -3.06 0.60
CA LEU A 47 -3.86 -2.84 0.58
C LEU A 47 -4.41 -2.71 -0.83
N HIS A 48 -3.65 -2.16 -1.77
CA HIS A 48 -4.12 -1.97 -3.15
C HIS A 48 -4.54 -3.29 -3.82
N PRO A 49 -3.73 -4.36 -3.86
CA PRO A 49 -4.14 -5.64 -4.42
C PRO A 49 -5.37 -6.25 -3.75
N ILE A 50 -5.49 -6.12 -2.42
CA ILE A 50 -6.65 -6.62 -1.68
C ILE A 50 -7.92 -5.90 -2.14
N LEU A 51 -7.89 -4.57 -2.18
CA LEU A 51 -9.03 -3.74 -2.58
C LEU A 51 -9.42 -3.94 -4.05
N VAL A 52 -8.43 -4.17 -4.94
CA VAL A 52 -8.67 -4.52 -6.35
C VAL A 52 -9.55 -5.76 -6.47
N HIS A 53 -9.32 -6.81 -5.66
CA HIS A 53 -10.14 -8.03 -5.71
C HIS A 53 -11.60 -7.76 -5.31
N PHE A 54 -11.85 -6.91 -4.32
CA PHE A 54 -13.21 -6.49 -3.97
C PHE A 54 -13.89 -5.75 -5.12
N THR A 55 -13.18 -4.79 -5.72
CA THR A 55 -13.71 -4.03 -6.88
C THR A 55 -14.07 -4.97 -8.03
N ILE A 56 -13.19 -5.90 -8.39
CA ILE A 56 -13.42 -6.87 -9.48
C ILE A 56 -14.60 -7.78 -9.14
N ALA A 57 -14.60 -8.39 -7.96
CA ALA A 57 -15.63 -9.33 -7.56
C ALA A 57 -17.01 -8.68 -7.54
N LEU A 58 -17.13 -7.50 -6.91
CA LEU A 58 -18.43 -6.82 -6.76
C LEU A 58 -18.97 -6.29 -8.10
N THR A 59 -18.12 -5.75 -8.97
CA THR A 59 -18.53 -5.29 -10.30
C THR A 59 -18.96 -6.46 -11.18
N SER A 60 -18.22 -7.58 -11.17
CA SER A 60 -18.57 -8.79 -11.92
C SER A 60 -19.86 -9.42 -11.39
N ALA A 61 -20.03 -9.49 -10.07
CA ALA A 61 -21.25 -9.99 -9.45
C ALA A 61 -22.46 -9.12 -9.80
N SER A 62 -22.30 -7.79 -9.83
CA SER A 62 -23.36 -6.89 -10.24
C SER A 62 -23.83 -7.15 -11.68
N LEU A 63 -22.89 -7.29 -12.63
CA LEU A 63 -23.24 -7.63 -14.01
C LEU A 63 -23.95 -8.98 -14.10
N LEU A 64 -23.45 -10.01 -13.41
CA LEU A 64 -24.04 -11.34 -13.40
C LEU A 64 -25.46 -11.32 -12.83
N PHE A 65 -25.65 -10.70 -11.67
CA PHE A 65 -26.95 -10.66 -11.01
C PHE A 65 -27.98 -9.82 -11.78
N GLU A 66 -27.56 -8.70 -12.42
CA GLU A 66 -28.47 -7.92 -13.25
C GLU A 66 -28.88 -8.71 -14.50
N LEU A 67 -27.94 -9.42 -15.15
CA LEU A 67 -28.23 -10.25 -16.31
C LEU A 67 -29.19 -11.40 -15.93
N LEU A 68 -28.91 -12.12 -14.85
CA LEU A 68 -29.77 -13.21 -14.36
C LEU A 68 -31.13 -12.68 -13.89
N GLY A 69 -31.16 -11.57 -13.16
CA GLY A 69 -32.40 -10.95 -12.70
C GLY A 69 -33.34 -10.60 -13.86
N ARG A 70 -32.75 -10.10 -14.96
CA ARG A 70 -33.50 -9.76 -16.15
C ARG A 70 -33.94 -10.99 -16.95
N THR A 71 -33.05 -11.96 -17.15
CA THR A 71 -33.37 -13.15 -17.97
C THR A 71 -34.32 -14.11 -17.29
N LEU A 72 -34.23 -14.24 -15.96
CA LEU A 72 -35.09 -15.10 -15.14
C LEU A 72 -36.32 -14.36 -14.60
N ALA A 73 -36.45 -13.05 -14.84
CA ALA A 73 -37.48 -12.19 -14.28
C ALA A 73 -37.53 -12.20 -12.72
N VAL A 74 -36.36 -12.34 -12.07
CA VAL A 74 -36.21 -12.38 -10.61
C VAL A 74 -35.73 -11.04 -10.10
N ARG A 75 -36.63 -10.29 -9.48
CA ARG A 75 -36.38 -8.92 -8.98
C ARG A 75 -35.29 -8.86 -7.91
N GLU A 76 -35.22 -9.85 -7.05
CA GLU A 76 -34.25 -9.93 -5.94
C GLU A 76 -32.81 -9.94 -6.44
N LEU A 77 -32.57 -10.56 -7.59
CA LEU A 77 -31.25 -10.55 -8.23
C LEU A 77 -30.88 -9.14 -8.72
N SER A 78 -31.84 -8.41 -9.31
CA SER A 78 -31.60 -7.02 -9.74
C SER A 78 -31.40 -6.07 -8.54
N VAL A 79 -32.05 -6.33 -7.41
CA VAL A 79 -31.79 -5.62 -6.14
C VAL A 79 -30.38 -5.91 -5.64
N THR A 80 -29.98 -7.18 -5.64
CA THR A 80 -28.61 -7.59 -5.25
C THR A 80 -27.56 -6.98 -6.18
N ALA A 81 -27.83 -6.94 -7.47
CA ALA A 81 -26.98 -6.27 -8.46
C ALA A 81 -26.74 -4.79 -8.14
N TRP A 82 -27.81 -4.09 -7.73
CA TRP A 82 -27.70 -2.69 -7.31
C TRP A 82 -26.78 -2.51 -6.09
N TRP A 83 -26.98 -3.30 -5.05
CA TRP A 83 -26.17 -3.16 -3.83
C TRP A 83 -24.72 -3.58 -4.04
N THR A 84 -24.46 -4.62 -4.85
CA THR A 84 -23.10 -5.02 -5.20
C THR A 84 -22.40 -3.97 -6.06
N LEU A 85 -23.13 -3.30 -6.96
CA LEU A 85 -22.58 -2.19 -7.76
C LEU A 85 -22.22 -0.98 -6.87
N ALA A 86 -23.11 -0.59 -5.99
CA ALA A 86 -22.90 0.52 -5.07
C ALA A 86 -21.70 0.28 -4.15
N LEU A 87 -21.60 -0.93 -3.58
CA LEU A 87 -20.46 -1.33 -2.75
C LEU A 87 -19.16 -1.40 -3.58
N GLY A 88 -19.23 -1.91 -4.81
CA GLY A 88 -18.10 -1.94 -5.74
C GLY A 88 -17.60 -0.53 -6.09
N ALA A 89 -18.50 0.41 -6.33
CA ALA A 89 -18.15 1.81 -6.57
C ALA A 89 -17.47 2.43 -5.34
N ALA A 90 -17.98 2.19 -4.13
CA ALA A 90 -17.36 2.64 -2.89
C ALA A 90 -15.96 2.02 -2.68
N ALA A 91 -15.80 0.71 -2.90
CA ALA A 91 -14.51 0.04 -2.81
C ALA A 91 -13.50 0.59 -3.83
N THR A 92 -13.97 0.99 -5.03
CA THR A 92 -13.09 1.54 -6.08
C THR A 92 -12.49 2.89 -5.69
N VAL A 93 -13.16 3.70 -4.87
CA VAL A 93 -12.58 4.94 -4.32
C VAL A 93 -11.31 4.62 -3.53
N LEU A 94 -11.38 3.64 -2.63
CA LEU A 94 -10.25 3.20 -1.82
C LEU A 94 -9.16 2.54 -2.68
N THR A 95 -9.56 1.74 -3.66
CA THR A 95 -8.66 1.11 -4.63
C THR A 95 -7.87 2.16 -5.41
N LEU A 96 -8.54 3.20 -5.90
CA LEU A 96 -7.89 4.29 -6.65
C LEU A 96 -6.92 5.07 -5.75
N ALA A 97 -7.33 5.42 -4.53
CA ALA A 97 -6.50 6.14 -3.58
C ALA A 97 -5.22 5.35 -3.22
N THR A 98 -5.36 4.05 -2.93
CA THR A 98 -4.21 3.19 -2.63
C THR A 98 -3.33 2.95 -3.85
N GLY A 99 -3.88 2.82 -5.05
CA GLY A 99 -3.13 2.68 -6.29
C GLY A 99 -2.28 3.91 -6.61
N VAL A 100 -2.82 5.12 -6.41
CA VAL A 100 -2.05 6.37 -6.55
C VAL A 100 -0.93 6.46 -5.52
N ALA A 101 -1.18 6.03 -4.28
CA ALA A 101 -0.15 5.98 -3.24
C ALA A 101 0.96 4.97 -3.56
N SER A 102 0.60 3.76 -4.01
CA SER A 102 1.55 2.70 -4.42
C SER A 102 2.44 3.12 -5.58
N ARG A 103 1.92 3.91 -6.54
CA ARG A 103 2.68 4.38 -7.70
C ARG A 103 3.98 5.10 -7.32
N ARG A 104 3.99 5.83 -6.19
CA ARG A 104 5.17 6.58 -5.72
C ARG A 104 6.36 5.69 -5.38
N ALA A 105 6.11 4.41 -5.06
CA ALA A 105 7.11 3.41 -4.74
C ALA A 105 7.57 2.59 -5.96
N LEU A 106 6.92 2.76 -7.12
CA LEU A 106 7.21 1.99 -8.33
C LEU A 106 8.18 2.76 -9.23
N ASP A 107 9.40 2.25 -9.34
CA ASP A 107 10.35 2.66 -10.37
C ASP A 107 10.40 1.56 -11.45
N MET A 108 9.73 1.80 -12.56
CA MET A 108 9.55 0.86 -13.66
C MET A 108 10.46 1.17 -14.86
N GLY A 109 11.60 1.79 -14.70
CA GLY A 109 12.52 2.03 -15.78
C GLY A 109 11.86 2.47 -17.11
N GLU A 110 12.53 2.27 -18.24
CA GLU A 110 11.96 2.49 -19.58
C GLU A 110 11.55 1.16 -20.24
N GLY A 111 10.66 1.22 -21.24
CA GLY A 111 10.27 0.07 -22.04
C GLY A 111 8.84 -0.43 -21.79
N THR A 112 8.64 -1.73 -22.03
CA THR A 112 7.30 -2.37 -22.03
C THR A 112 6.59 -2.27 -20.67
N ALA A 113 7.31 -2.44 -19.57
CA ALA A 113 6.76 -2.32 -18.22
C ALA A 113 6.11 -0.96 -17.98
N ARG A 114 6.81 0.11 -18.40
CA ARG A 114 6.30 1.49 -18.30
C ARG A 114 5.05 1.71 -19.17
N SER A 115 4.95 1.03 -20.30
CA SER A 115 3.78 1.11 -21.16
C SER A 115 2.55 0.46 -20.50
N TYR A 116 2.71 -0.72 -19.87
CA TYR A 116 1.66 -1.35 -19.08
C TYR A 116 1.24 -0.48 -17.89
N LEU A 117 2.21 0.13 -17.19
CA LEU A 117 1.91 1.05 -16.09
C LEU A 117 1.11 2.26 -16.57
N ARG A 118 1.47 2.87 -17.69
CA ARG A 118 0.71 4.00 -18.27
C ARG A 118 -0.69 3.59 -18.66
N LEU A 119 -0.86 2.44 -19.30
CA LEU A 119 -2.17 1.88 -19.66
C LEU A 119 -3.02 1.66 -18.41
N HIS A 120 -2.49 0.95 -17.41
CA HIS A 120 -3.18 0.70 -16.16
C HIS A 120 -3.58 1.98 -15.45
N MET A 121 -2.68 2.97 -15.39
CA MET A 121 -2.94 4.27 -14.76
C MET A 121 -3.94 5.14 -15.53
N ALA A 122 -4.06 4.99 -16.84
CA ALA A 122 -5.06 5.68 -17.65
C ALA A 122 -6.44 5.01 -17.53
N LEU A 123 -6.47 3.69 -17.55
CA LEU A 123 -7.73 2.94 -17.46
C LEU A 123 -8.36 2.99 -16.06
N GLY A 124 -7.57 3.16 -14.98
CA GLY A 124 -8.08 3.22 -13.61
C GLY A 124 -9.10 4.32 -13.39
N PRO A 125 -8.77 5.60 -13.64
CA PRO A 125 -9.73 6.71 -13.53
C PRO A 125 -10.90 6.59 -14.53
N THR A 126 -10.65 6.07 -15.74
CA THR A 126 -11.69 5.85 -16.75
C THR A 126 -12.71 4.82 -16.26
N PHE A 127 -12.24 3.69 -15.77
CA PHE A 127 -13.10 2.67 -15.16
C PHE A 127 -13.87 3.23 -13.96
N PHE A 128 -13.19 3.95 -13.06
CA PHE A 128 -13.84 4.57 -11.91
C PHE A 128 -14.96 5.53 -12.31
N GLY A 129 -14.70 6.42 -13.26
CA GLY A 129 -15.71 7.36 -13.77
C GLY A 129 -16.92 6.65 -14.37
N MET A 130 -16.69 5.62 -15.19
CA MET A 130 -17.77 4.82 -15.78
C MET A 130 -18.56 4.03 -14.73
N LEU A 131 -17.87 3.44 -13.74
CA LEU A 131 -18.52 2.69 -12.67
C LEU A 131 -19.42 3.59 -11.81
N VAL A 132 -18.91 4.77 -11.43
CA VAL A 132 -19.69 5.76 -10.67
C VAL A 132 -20.88 6.27 -11.48
N ALA A 133 -20.68 6.61 -12.76
CA ALA A 133 -21.77 7.05 -13.63
C ALA A 133 -22.85 5.96 -13.79
N THR A 134 -22.43 4.69 -13.95
CA THR A 134 -23.34 3.54 -14.05
C THR A 134 -24.09 3.33 -12.73
N ALA A 135 -23.41 3.47 -11.58
CA ALA A 135 -24.05 3.36 -10.27
C ALA A 135 -25.04 4.49 -10.01
N ILE A 136 -24.73 5.73 -10.35
CA ILE A 136 -25.66 6.86 -10.27
C ILE A 136 -26.88 6.60 -11.16
N TRP A 137 -26.68 6.22 -12.41
CA TRP A 137 -27.77 5.90 -13.33
C TRP A 137 -28.69 4.81 -12.77
N ARG A 138 -28.10 3.72 -12.27
CA ARG A 138 -28.87 2.65 -11.63
C ARG A 138 -29.65 3.12 -10.40
N GLY A 139 -29.06 4.01 -9.60
CA GLY A 139 -29.74 4.63 -8.45
C GLY A 139 -30.92 5.51 -8.86
N LEU A 140 -30.81 6.24 -9.95
CA LEU A 140 -31.90 7.05 -10.51
C LEU A 140 -33.06 6.17 -11.00
N LEU A 141 -32.78 5.10 -11.74
CA LEU A 141 -33.77 4.10 -12.15
C LEU A 141 -34.46 3.44 -10.95
N TRP A 142 -33.70 3.12 -9.90
CA TRP A 142 -34.24 2.58 -8.66
C TRP A 142 -35.24 3.53 -7.99
N ARG A 143 -34.91 4.81 -7.91
CA ARG A 143 -35.79 5.84 -7.34
C ARG A 143 -37.05 6.05 -8.17
N ALA A 144 -36.97 5.93 -9.48
CA ALA A 144 -38.10 5.99 -10.40
C ALA A 144 -38.92 4.68 -10.47
N ALA A 145 -38.52 3.65 -9.71
CA ALA A 145 -39.08 2.30 -9.76
C ALA A 145 -39.04 1.65 -11.16
N GLU A 146 -38.09 2.10 -12.00
CA GLU A 146 -37.89 1.59 -13.35
C GLU A 146 -37.00 0.35 -13.38
N VAL A 147 -37.31 -0.57 -14.28
CA VAL A 147 -36.48 -1.75 -14.54
C VAL A 147 -35.38 -1.36 -15.52
N PRO A 148 -34.09 -1.69 -15.21
CA PRO A 148 -32.99 -1.39 -16.12
C PRO A 148 -33.19 -1.97 -17.51
N GLY A 149 -33.08 -1.13 -18.55
CA GLY A 149 -33.16 -1.55 -19.94
C GLY A 149 -31.88 -2.21 -20.45
N TRP A 150 -31.90 -2.74 -21.67
CA TRP A 150 -30.73 -3.36 -22.31
C TRP A 150 -29.54 -2.40 -22.44
N TRP A 151 -29.80 -1.12 -22.65
CA TRP A 151 -28.75 -0.10 -22.72
C TRP A 151 -27.95 0.00 -21.43
N TYR A 152 -28.62 -0.12 -20.28
CA TYR A 152 -27.94 -0.18 -18.99
C TYR A 152 -26.99 -1.39 -18.92
N LEU A 153 -27.45 -2.58 -19.31
CA LEU A 153 -26.63 -3.80 -19.35
C LEU A 153 -25.44 -3.68 -20.29
N ILE A 154 -25.62 -3.03 -21.46
CA ILE A 154 -24.52 -2.77 -22.39
C ILE A 154 -23.46 -1.87 -21.75
N VAL A 155 -23.87 -0.80 -21.07
CA VAL A 155 -22.94 0.13 -20.40
C VAL A 155 -22.24 -0.57 -19.21
N LEU A 156 -22.97 -1.35 -18.40
CA LEU A 156 -22.39 -2.12 -17.31
C LEU A 156 -21.41 -3.18 -17.84
N GLY A 157 -21.75 -3.83 -18.96
CA GLY A 157 -20.87 -4.77 -19.65
C GLY A 157 -19.60 -4.10 -20.18
N ALA A 158 -19.72 -2.94 -20.82
CA ALA A 158 -18.58 -2.15 -21.27
C ALA A 158 -17.68 -1.70 -20.11
N THR A 159 -18.29 -1.27 -18.99
CA THR A 159 -17.57 -0.92 -17.75
C THR A 159 -16.79 -2.12 -17.20
N SER A 160 -17.41 -3.31 -17.18
CA SER A 160 -16.77 -4.56 -16.77
C SER A 160 -15.65 -4.98 -17.75
N GLY A 161 -15.81 -4.72 -19.04
CA GLY A 161 -14.78 -4.95 -20.06
C GLY A 161 -13.53 -4.08 -19.83
N ILE A 162 -13.71 -2.80 -19.54
CA ILE A 162 -12.59 -1.90 -19.19
C ILE A 162 -11.92 -2.37 -17.91
N MET A 163 -12.69 -2.80 -16.90
CA MET A 163 -12.15 -3.40 -15.68
C MET A 163 -11.27 -4.63 -15.98
N ALA A 164 -11.72 -5.51 -16.87
CA ALA A 164 -10.96 -6.70 -17.25
C ALA A 164 -9.62 -6.34 -17.92
N ILE A 165 -9.62 -5.37 -18.84
CA ILE A 165 -8.40 -4.88 -19.51
C ILE A 165 -7.45 -4.24 -18.50
N GLN A 166 -7.98 -3.41 -17.59
CA GLN A 166 -7.20 -2.80 -16.53
C GLN A 166 -6.61 -3.84 -15.57
N GLY A 167 -7.42 -4.83 -15.18
CA GLY A 167 -6.99 -5.94 -14.33
C GLY A 167 -5.91 -6.79 -14.99
N TYR A 168 -6.03 -7.06 -16.29
CA TYR A 168 -4.99 -7.73 -17.06
C TYR A 168 -3.68 -6.93 -17.06
N ALA A 169 -3.73 -5.63 -17.35
CA ALA A 169 -2.56 -4.78 -17.34
C ALA A 169 -1.91 -4.71 -15.94
N GLY A 170 -2.71 -4.67 -14.87
CA GLY A 170 -2.22 -4.74 -13.49
C GLY A 170 -1.59 -6.10 -13.15
N GLY A 171 -2.20 -7.19 -13.62
CA GLY A 171 -1.65 -8.54 -13.50
C GLY A 171 -0.29 -8.68 -14.17
N GLU A 172 -0.12 -8.19 -15.40
CA GLU A 172 1.17 -8.17 -16.09
C GLU A 172 2.23 -7.41 -15.28
N LEU A 173 1.88 -6.27 -14.70
CA LEU A 173 2.80 -5.50 -13.86
C LEU A 173 3.29 -6.30 -12.64
N VAL A 174 2.40 -7.06 -11.99
CA VAL A 174 2.73 -7.83 -10.79
C VAL A 174 3.49 -9.11 -11.17
N TYR A 175 2.93 -9.94 -12.06
CA TYR A 175 3.44 -11.29 -12.32
C TYR A 175 4.66 -11.31 -13.23
N ARG A 176 4.72 -10.41 -14.20
CA ARG A 176 5.83 -10.36 -15.15
C ARG A 176 6.93 -9.38 -14.75
N TRP A 177 6.56 -8.27 -14.14
CA TRP A 177 7.48 -7.18 -13.82
C TRP A 177 7.74 -7.00 -12.34
N GLY A 178 7.13 -7.83 -11.47
CA GLY A 178 7.38 -7.81 -10.04
C GLY A 178 6.92 -6.51 -9.34
N ALA A 179 5.99 -5.76 -9.95
CA ALA A 179 5.47 -4.53 -9.34
C ALA A 179 4.98 -4.81 -7.91
N GLU A 180 5.34 -3.93 -6.97
CA GLU A 180 5.06 -4.04 -5.53
C GLU A 180 5.82 -5.18 -4.80
N VAL A 181 6.07 -6.32 -5.47
CA VAL A 181 6.78 -7.46 -4.88
C VAL A 181 8.26 -7.12 -4.71
N GLU A 182 8.92 -6.60 -5.75
CA GLU A 182 10.32 -6.20 -5.68
C GLU A 182 10.57 -4.98 -4.79
N ALA A 183 9.65 -4.01 -4.79
CA ALA A 183 9.74 -2.86 -3.91
C ALA A 183 9.73 -3.28 -2.44
N ARG A 184 8.87 -4.24 -2.08
CA ARG A 184 8.80 -4.82 -0.74
C ARG A 184 10.05 -5.64 -0.40
N ALA A 185 10.54 -6.45 -1.35
CA ALA A 185 11.75 -7.24 -1.16
C ALA A 185 13.01 -6.35 -0.98
N ARG A 186 13.08 -5.21 -1.68
CA ARG A 186 14.14 -4.21 -1.49
C ARG A 186 14.06 -3.58 -0.10
N GLY A 187 12.88 -3.15 0.34
CA GLY A 187 12.67 -2.60 1.68
C GLY A 187 13.06 -3.57 2.79
N LEU A 188 12.65 -4.83 2.70
CA LEU A 188 13.02 -5.88 3.67
C LEU A 188 14.53 -6.16 3.69
N ARG A 189 15.20 -6.12 2.54
CA ARG A 189 16.68 -6.27 2.47
C ARG A 189 17.39 -5.10 3.12
N GLN A 190 16.91 -3.87 2.95
CA GLN A 190 17.47 -2.70 3.61
C GLN A 190 17.31 -2.75 5.14
N LEU A 191 16.15 -3.17 5.63
CA LEU A 191 15.92 -3.35 7.07
C LEU A 191 16.87 -4.41 7.65
N ARG A 192 17.01 -5.57 7.00
CA ARG A 192 17.94 -6.63 7.43
C ARG A 192 19.43 -6.23 7.37
N ALA A 193 19.79 -5.33 6.46
CA ALA A 193 21.15 -4.82 6.37
C ALA A 193 21.49 -3.85 7.53
N HIS A 194 20.48 -3.25 8.17
CA HIS A 194 20.63 -2.38 9.33
C HIS A 194 20.52 -3.14 10.66
N ASP A 195 20.04 -4.37 10.66
CA ASP A 195 20.04 -5.21 11.85
C ASP A 195 21.47 -5.68 12.16
N PRO A 196 22.00 -5.42 13.36
CA PRO A 196 23.30 -5.95 13.76
C PRO A 196 23.21 -7.48 13.72
N PRO A 197 24.29 -8.17 13.26
CA PRO A 197 24.29 -9.63 13.23
C PRO A 197 23.98 -10.17 14.63
N PRO A 198 23.16 -11.23 14.72
CA PRO A 198 22.76 -11.79 16.01
C PRO A 198 24.01 -12.13 16.83
N ARG A 199 24.09 -11.56 18.04
CA ARG A 199 25.19 -11.79 18.97
C ARG A 199 25.29 -13.30 19.19
N GLY A 200 26.37 -13.94 18.72
CA GLY A 200 26.61 -15.37 18.92
C GLY A 200 26.63 -16.24 17.67
N HIS A 201 26.56 -15.69 16.45
CA HIS A 201 26.72 -16.52 15.26
C HIS A 201 28.19 -17.01 15.11
N PRO A 202 28.44 -18.34 14.99
CA PRO A 202 29.80 -18.93 14.95
C PRO A 202 30.68 -18.40 13.82
N ALA A 203 30.10 -17.86 12.74
CA ALA A 203 30.85 -17.30 11.61
C ALA A 203 31.72 -16.07 11.95
N ALA A 204 31.44 -15.38 13.07
CA ALA A 204 32.27 -14.25 13.50
C ALA A 204 33.58 -14.67 14.17
N ARG A 205 33.68 -15.89 14.74
CA ARG A 205 34.92 -16.42 15.34
C ARG A 205 35.95 -16.89 14.30
N GLN A 206 35.51 -17.38 13.14
CA GLN A 206 36.45 -17.91 12.13
C GLN A 206 37.25 -16.83 11.38
N ARG A 207 36.78 -15.58 11.35
CA ARG A 207 37.54 -14.48 10.71
C ARG A 207 38.67 -13.92 11.57
N THR A 208 38.59 -14.04 12.88
CA THR A 208 39.65 -13.56 13.79
C THR A 208 40.75 -14.56 13.98
N GLU A 209 40.51 -15.88 13.79
CA GLU A 209 41.56 -16.92 13.90
C GLU A 209 42.35 -17.08 12.60
N GLY A 210 41.81 -16.68 11.45
CA GLY A 210 42.55 -16.71 10.15
C GLY A 210 43.48 -15.51 9.93
N ALA A 211 43.37 -14.44 10.73
CA ALA A 211 44.25 -13.25 10.62
C ALA A 211 45.47 -13.29 11.56
N ALA A 212 45.60 -14.32 12.36
CA ALA A 212 46.70 -14.49 13.33
C ALA A 212 47.69 -15.61 12.99
N ARG A 213 47.73 -16.06 11.69
CA ARG A 213 48.71 -17.00 11.22
C ARG A 213 49.51 -16.42 10.08
#